data_63a54b2ed651d0713db5ec070438268e
#
_entry.id   63a54b2ed651d0713db5ec070438268e
#
_cell.length_a   1.000
_cell.length_b   1.000
_cell.length_c   1.000
_cell.angle_alpha   90.00
_cell.angle_beta   90.00
_cell.angle_gamma   90.00
#
_symmetry.space_group_name_H-M   'P 1'
#
loop_
_entity.id
_entity.type
_entity.pdbx_description
1 polymer ?
#
loop_
_entity_poly.entity_id
_entity_poly.type
_entity_poly.pdbx_seq_one_letter_code
_entity_poly.pdbx_strand_id
1 'polypeptide(L)'
;IGSGLVGSEMCIRDRGNPGLDAEQVGVQAEVGALLGGVANKYPPIQGIPVLKEAGSRFIKAFLDVDIDPKGIIPTVGSMQGSFTIQLLLAQRMKGKDTMLFLNPGFPANRTQAHVLGIKAEAFDIYEFRGRKLEAKLESYLAKGNITALLYSNPNNPAWTNLTEEELEIIGRLATKYDCIVLEDLAYFGMDFRRDVSEPFKAPFGSTIARYTDNYIMMLSGSKIFSYAGQRIALMAISDAVYARKYKELEEFYKMPAFGDAYVFGVLYCASSGTSHSAQYGLAAMLNAACDGELKFIDHCREYERRAKIIKP
;
A
#
# COMPACT_ATOMS: atom_id res chain seq x y z
N ILE A 1 20.83 24.06 25.77
CA ILE A 1 20.99 23.03 24.73
C ILE A 1 19.75 23.14 23.86
N GLY A 2 19.93 23.72 22.66
CA GLY A 2 18.83 24.14 21.80
C GLY A 2 17.95 23.00 21.33
N SER A 3 16.73 22.95 21.82
CA SER A 3 15.68 22.00 21.44
C SER A 3 14.97 22.33 20.11
N GLY A 4 15.38 23.39 19.42
CA GLY A 4 14.69 23.85 18.21
C GLY A 4 15.20 23.27 16.89
N LEU A 5 16.48 22.91 16.80
CA LEU A 5 17.09 22.40 15.56
C LEU A 5 17.04 20.87 15.43
N VAL A 6 17.00 20.15 16.53
CA VAL A 6 17.00 18.68 16.55
C VAL A 6 15.68 18.11 16.02
N GLY A 7 14.56 18.77 16.26
CA GLY A 7 13.24 18.28 15.83
C GLY A 7 12.98 18.39 14.33
N SER A 8 13.37 19.49 13.68
CA SER A 8 13.07 19.71 12.26
C SER A 8 14.01 18.96 11.33
N GLU A 9 15.31 18.91 11.63
CA GLU A 9 16.28 18.15 10.82
C GLU A 9 16.16 16.64 11.01
N MET A 10 15.87 16.15 12.22
CA MET A 10 15.57 14.75 12.45
C MET A 10 14.32 14.31 11.69
N CYS A 11 13.23 15.09 11.71
CA CYS A 11 12.02 14.79 10.93
C CYS A 11 12.26 14.73 9.43
N ILE A 12 13.15 15.55 8.87
CA ILE A 12 13.47 15.53 7.44
C ILE A 12 14.32 14.31 7.09
N ARG A 13 15.28 13.92 7.91
CA ARG A 13 16.14 12.74 7.71
C ARG A 13 15.38 11.43 7.90
N ASP A 14 14.48 11.37 8.86
CA ASP A 14 13.73 10.15 9.20
C ASP A 14 12.58 9.85 8.24
N ARG A 15 12.11 10.82 7.45
CA ARG A 15 11.01 10.62 6.50
C ARG A 15 11.42 10.00 5.17
N GLY A 16 12.71 9.84 4.90
CA GLY A 16 13.19 9.28 3.64
C GLY A 16 12.65 10.05 2.43
N ASN A 17 12.83 11.37 2.41
CA ASN A 17 12.41 12.18 1.25
C ASN A 17 13.03 11.61 -0.03
N PRO A 18 12.26 11.56 -1.14
CA PRO A 18 12.82 11.22 -2.44
C PRO A 18 14.00 12.13 -2.75
N GLY A 19 15.10 11.54 -3.22
CA GLY A 19 16.31 12.29 -3.59
C GLY A 19 16.33 12.72 -5.06
N LEU A 20 15.19 12.62 -5.74
CA LEU A 20 14.97 12.96 -7.14
C LEU A 20 13.74 13.85 -7.25
N ASP A 21 13.67 14.62 -8.34
CA ASP A 21 12.55 15.51 -8.60
C ASP A 21 11.27 14.71 -8.89
N ALA A 22 10.12 15.35 -8.64
CA ALA A 22 8.83 14.75 -8.98
C ALA A 22 8.66 14.64 -10.49
N GLU A 23 7.99 13.57 -10.93
CA GLU A 23 7.71 13.35 -12.35
C GLU A 23 6.84 14.47 -12.93
N GLN A 24 7.36 15.13 -13.97
CA GLN A 24 6.76 16.33 -14.53
C GLN A 24 5.38 16.09 -15.15
N VAL A 25 5.14 14.92 -15.72
CA VAL A 25 3.82 14.54 -16.25
C VAL A 25 2.74 14.62 -15.17
N GLY A 26 3.05 14.21 -13.95
CA GLY A 26 2.13 14.31 -12.81
C GLY A 26 1.93 15.75 -12.35
N VAL A 27 3.03 16.52 -12.23
CA VAL A 27 2.97 17.93 -11.82
C VAL A 27 2.13 18.76 -12.80
N GLN A 28 2.35 18.56 -14.11
CA GLN A 28 1.61 19.28 -15.15
C GLN A 28 0.11 18.90 -15.16
N ALA A 29 -0.21 17.64 -14.98
CA ALA A 29 -1.61 17.19 -14.91
C ALA A 29 -2.31 17.76 -13.67
N GLU A 30 -1.64 17.85 -12.53
CA GLU A 30 -2.19 18.46 -11.31
C GLU A 30 -2.43 19.95 -11.49
N VAL A 31 -1.47 20.68 -12.06
CA VAL A 31 -1.62 22.11 -12.39
C VAL A 31 -2.77 22.32 -13.36
N GLY A 32 -2.86 21.49 -14.41
CA GLY A 32 -3.97 21.55 -15.37
C GLY A 32 -5.32 21.33 -14.71
N ALA A 33 -5.43 20.39 -13.77
CA ALA A 33 -6.66 20.15 -13.02
C ALA A 33 -7.04 21.36 -12.15
N LEU A 34 -6.07 21.98 -11.47
CA LEU A 34 -6.30 23.19 -10.68
C LEU A 34 -6.80 24.35 -11.55
N LEU A 35 -6.17 24.59 -12.69
CA LEU A 35 -6.60 25.60 -13.66
C LEU A 35 -7.99 25.26 -14.24
N GLY A 36 -8.32 23.97 -14.37
CA GLY A 36 -9.64 23.47 -14.78
C GLY A 36 -10.72 23.59 -13.71
N GLY A 37 -10.40 24.16 -12.53
CA GLY A 37 -11.38 24.52 -11.50
C GLY A 37 -11.81 23.37 -10.59
N VAL A 38 -10.93 22.37 -10.34
CA VAL A 38 -11.24 21.29 -9.37
C VAL A 38 -11.08 21.74 -7.91
N ALA A 39 -10.39 22.86 -7.67
CA ALA A 39 -10.06 23.32 -6.32
C ALA A 39 -11.26 23.64 -5.44
N ASN A 40 -12.40 24.02 -6.02
CA ASN A 40 -13.64 24.34 -5.30
C ASN A 40 -14.65 23.17 -5.30
N LYS A 41 -14.24 21.95 -5.67
CA LYS A 41 -15.12 20.79 -5.77
C LYS A 41 -14.60 19.64 -4.93
N TYR A 42 -15.46 19.05 -4.11
CA TYR A 42 -15.13 17.79 -3.48
C TYR A 42 -14.98 16.68 -4.52
N PRO A 43 -13.93 15.88 -4.48
CA PRO A 43 -13.87 14.67 -5.28
C PRO A 43 -14.84 13.61 -4.73
N PRO A 44 -15.24 12.62 -5.54
CA PRO A 44 -15.87 11.43 -5.00
C PRO A 44 -14.98 10.78 -3.92
N ILE A 45 -15.58 10.33 -2.83
CA ILE A 45 -14.84 9.72 -1.71
C ILE A 45 -14.04 8.49 -2.17
N GLN A 46 -14.66 7.68 -3.03
CA GLN A 46 -14.04 6.49 -3.63
C GLN A 46 -12.97 6.81 -4.69
N GLY A 47 -12.74 8.08 -5.00
CA GLY A 47 -11.80 8.52 -6.02
C GLY A 47 -12.43 8.84 -7.38
N ILE A 48 -11.73 9.63 -8.19
CA ILE A 48 -12.15 9.97 -9.54
C ILE A 48 -11.99 8.77 -10.49
N PRO A 49 -12.90 8.58 -11.46
CA PRO A 49 -12.87 7.42 -12.37
C PRO A 49 -11.51 7.23 -13.07
N VAL A 50 -10.94 8.30 -13.61
CA VAL A 50 -9.67 8.23 -14.35
C VAL A 50 -8.51 7.68 -13.48
N LEU A 51 -8.48 7.98 -12.18
CA LEU A 51 -7.46 7.43 -11.27
C LEU A 51 -7.70 5.96 -10.96
N LYS A 52 -8.96 5.58 -10.77
CA LYS A 52 -9.33 4.19 -10.48
C LYS A 52 -8.98 3.27 -11.65
N GLU A 53 -9.32 3.69 -12.87
CA GLU A 53 -8.97 2.98 -14.10
C GLU A 53 -7.45 2.91 -14.31
N ALA A 54 -6.74 4.03 -14.13
CA ALA A 54 -5.29 4.08 -14.24
C ALA A 54 -4.61 3.16 -13.19
N GLY A 55 -5.12 3.11 -11.96
CA GLY A 55 -4.62 2.24 -10.90
C GLY A 55 -4.79 0.75 -11.22
N SER A 56 -5.98 0.36 -11.68
CA SER A 56 -6.27 -1.02 -12.13
C SER A 56 -5.35 -1.41 -13.30
N ARG A 57 -5.24 -0.54 -14.30
CA ARG A 57 -4.35 -0.74 -15.45
C ARG A 57 -2.88 -0.88 -15.06
N PHE A 58 -2.39 -0.06 -14.12
CA PHE A 58 -1.02 -0.11 -13.64
C PHE A 58 -0.73 -1.43 -12.88
N ILE A 59 -1.64 -1.87 -12.04
CA ILE A 59 -1.53 -3.14 -11.34
C ILE A 59 -1.46 -4.30 -12.35
N LYS A 60 -2.31 -4.28 -13.38
CA LYS A 60 -2.22 -5.28 -14.46
C LYS A 60 -0.89 -5.20 -15.20
N ALA A 61 -0.45 -4.00 -15.56
CA ALA A 61 0.75 -3.79 -16.37
C ALA A 61 2.03 -4.27 -15.69
N PHE A 62 2.15 -4.11 -14.37
CA PHE A 62 3.41 -4.32 -13.66
C PHE A 62 3.38 -5.45 -12.62
N LEU A 63 2.20 -5.91 -12.21
CA LEU A 63 2.03 -7.02 -11.27
C LEU A 63 1.31 -8.23 -11.87
N ASP A 64 0.72 -8.09 -13.07
CA ASP A 64 -0.12 -9.10 -13.74
C ASP A 64 -1.30 -9.58 -12.89
N VAL A 65 -1.95 -8.63 -12.22
CA VAL A 65 -3.13 -8.87 -11.40
C VAL A 65 -4.31 -8.12 -11.97
N ASP A 66 -5.42 -8.80 -12.17
CA ASP A 66 -6.70 -8.19 -12.54
C ASP A 66 -7.42 -7.75 -11.27
N ILE A 67 -7.85 -6.50 -11.24
CA ILE A 67 -8.62 -5.91 -10.14
C ILE A 67 -9.63 -4.91 -10.69
N ASP A 68 -10.87 -5.01 -10.22
CA ASP A 68 -11.91 -4.05 -10.61
C ASP A 68 -11.52 -2.63 -10.17
N PRO A 69 -11.63 -1.60 -11.01
CA PRO A 69 -11.43 -0.21 -10.62
C PRO A 69 -12.22 0.20 -9.36
N LYS A 70 -13.32 -0.48 -9.04
CA LYS A 70 -14.07 -0.27 -7.80
C LYS A 70 -13.19 -0.47 -6.57
N GLY A 71 -12.29 -1.46 -6.58
CA GLY A 71 -11.35 -1.76 -5.51
C GLY A 71 -10.18 -0.78 -5.37
N ILE A 72 -9.99 0.13 -6.35
CA ILE A 72 -8.91 1.14 -6.33
C ILE A 72 -9.40 2.40 -5.62
N ILE A 73 -8.85 2.69 -4.46
CA ILE A 73 -9.32 3.76 -3.57
C ILE A 73 -8.16 4.69 -3.21
N PRO A 74 -8.22 5.99 -3.54
CA PRO A 74 -7.18 6.95 -3.19
C PRO A 74 -7.19 7.27 -1.68
N THR A 75 -6.00 7.47 -1.14
CA THR A 75 -5.79 7.86 0.27
C THR A 75 -4.75 8.97 0.39
N VAL A 76 -4.76 9.69 1.52
CA VAL A 76 -3.79 10.74 1.83
C VAL A 76 -2.43 10.09 2.19
N GLY A 77 -1.77 9.57 1.17
CA GLY A 77 -0.60 8.70 1.29
C GLY A 77 -0.97 7.33 1.91
N SER A 78 -0.07 6.35 1.80
CA SER A 78 -0.24 5.03 2.44
C SER A 78 -0.43 5.12 3.95
N MET A 79 0.01 6.21 4.58
CA MET A 79 -0.15 6.44 6.02
C MET A 79 -1.61 6.54 6.46
N GLN A 80 -2.45 7.27 5.73
CA GLN A 80 -3.88 7.29 6.00
C GLN A 80 -4.51 5.94 5.66
N GLY A 81 -4.12 5.36 4.51
CA GLY A 81 -4.61 4.05 4.09
C GLY A 81 -4.37 2.98 5.15
N SER A 82 -3.12 2.84 5.63
CA SER A 82 -2.78 1.86 6.66
C SER A 82 -3.47 2.14 7.99
N PHE A 83 -3.64 3.40 8.39
CA PHE A 83 -4.34 3.77 9.63
C PHE A 83 -5.82 3.38 9.58
N THR A 84 -6.49 3.78 8.53
CA THR A 84 -7.94 3.57 8.37
C THR A 84 -8.30 2.10 8.12
N ILE A 85 -7.48 1.39 7.35
CA ILE A 85 -7.77 -0.02 7.07
C ILE A 85 -7.53 -0.93 8.28
N GLN A 86 -6.53 -0.64 9.12
CA GLN A 86 -6.31 -1.38 10.36
C GLN A 86 -7.52 -1.26 11.30
N LEU A 87 -8.14 -0.08 11.39
CA LEU A 87 -9.35 0.12 12.17
C LEU A 87 -10.49 -0.78 11.70
N LEU A 88 -10.78 -0.77 10.39
CA LEU A 88 -11.86 -1.59 9.84
C LEU A 88 -11.59 -3.10 10.00
N LEU A 89 -10.33 -3.53 9.77
CA LEU A 89 -9.94 -4.93 9.91
C LEU A 89 -10.10 -5.45 11.34
N ALA A 90 -9.81 -4.63 12.34
CA ALA A 90 -10.02 -5.00 13.74
C ALA A 90 -11.51 -5.10 14.14
N GLN A 91 -12.39 -4.50 13.35
CA GLN A 91 -13.84 -4.47 13.60
C GLN A 91 -14.65 -5.43 12.73
N ARG A 92 -14.02 -6.03 11.69
CA ARG A 92 -14.75 -6.84 10.70
C ARG A 92 -15.37 -8.11 11.23
N MET A 93 -14.80 -8.67 12.31
CA MET A 93 -15.23 -9.97 12.84
C MET A 93 -14.90 -10.08 14.32
N LYS A 94 -15.89 -10.43 15.11
CA LYS A 94 -15.73 -10.65 16.54
C LYS A 94 -14.70 -11.74 16.83
N GLY A 95 -13.73 -11.45 17.70
CA GLY A 95 -12.66 -12.38 18.08
C GLY A 95 -11.45 -12.37 17.15
N LYS A 96 -11.52 -11.71 15.98
CA LYS A 96 -10.39 -11.46 15.08
C LYS A 96 -10.02 -9.97 15.14
N ASP A 97 -9.31 -9.57 16.17
CA ASP A 97 -9.03 -8.17 16.51
C ASP A 97 -7.53 -7.85 16.63
N THR A 98 -6.68 -8.78 16.23
CA THR A 98 -5.23 -8.67 16.39
C THR A 98 -4.55 -8.52 15.02
N MET A 99 -3.71 -7.50 14.88
CA MET A 99 -2.82 -7.33 13.73
C MET A 99 -1.53 -8.11 13.94
N LEU A 100 -1.05 -8.81 12.91
CA LEU A 100 0.26 -9.46 12.90
C LEU A 100 1.22 -8.67 12.01
N PHE A 101 2.43 -8.37 12.50
CA PHE A 101 3.45 -7.64 11.76
C PHE A 101 4.68 -8.52 11.51
N LEU A 102 5.18 -8.53 10.27
CA LEU A 102 6.49 -9.09 9.98
C LEU A 102 7.57 -8.04 10.26
N ASN A 103 8.46 -8.35 11.19
CA ASN A 103 9.61 -7.51 11.49
C ASN A 103 10.85 -7.97 10.71
N PRO A 104 11.80 -7.05 10.42
CA PRO A 104 11.70 -5.62 10.62
C PRO A 104 10.63 -5.03 9.69
N GLY A 105 9.92 -4.01 10.15
CA GLY A 105 8.85 -3.33 9.40
C GLY A 105 8.82 -1.84 9.66
N PHE A 106 8.01 -1.11 8.90
CA PHE A 106 7.87 0.32 9.07
C PHE A 106 7.23 0.65 10.43
N PRO A 107 7.96 1.36 11.34
CA PRO A 107 7.53 1.50 12.73
C PRO A 107 6.17 2.16 12.89
N ALA A 108 5.82 3.09 11.99
CA ALA A 108 4.55 3.81 12.07
C ALA A 108 3.32 2.89 12.01
N ASN A 109 3.39 1.75 11.30
CA ASN A 109 2.26 0.82 11.20
C ASN A 109 1.90 0.20 12.56
N ARG A 110 2.90 -0.14 13.38
CA ARG A 110 2.67 -0.62 14.76
C ARG A 110 2.21 0.50 15.69
N THR A 111 2.76 1.70 15.52
CA THR A 111 2.30 2.89 16.27
C THR A 111 0.84 3.18 15.96
N GLN A 112 0.41 3.04 14.71
CA GLN A 112 -1.00 3.19 14.32
C GLN A 112 -1.90 2.19 15.04
N ALA A 113 -1.53 0.91 15.08
CA ALA A 113 -2.27 -0.11 15.84
C ALA A 113 -2.39 0.28 17.32
N HIS A 114 -1.29 0.74 17.93
CA HIS A 114 -1.29 1.18 19.32
C HIS A 114 -2.21 2.40 19.56
N VAL A 115 -2.13 3.42 18.71
CA VAL A 115 -3.00 4.62 18.79
C VAL A 115 -4.47 4.26 18.64
N LEU A 116 -4.79 3.28 17.81
CA LEU A 116 -6.15 2.79 17.59
C LEU A 116 -6.63 1.82 18.70
N GLY A 117 -5.79 1.45 19.65
CA GLY A 117 -6.12 0.45 20.67
C GLY A 117 -6.25 -0.98 20.13
N ILE A 118 -5.68 -1.26 18.95
CA ILE A 118 -5.73 -2.57 18.30
C ILE A 118 -4.62 -3.46 18.86
N LYS A 119 -4.95 -4.71 19.17
CA LYS A 119 -3.97 -5.71 19.58
C LYS A 119 -2.99 -5.98 18.45
N ALA A 120 -1.70 -6.10 18.81
CA ALA A 120 -0.63 -6.31 17.84
C ALA A 120 0.32 -7.41 18.30
N GLU A 121 0.59 -8.36 17.42
CA GLU A 121 1.64 -9.36 17.54
C GLU A 121 2.67 -9.16 16.44
N ALA A 122 3.89 -9.64 16.61
CA ALA A 122 4.94 -9.55 15.62
C ALA A 122 5.98 -10.66 15.79
N PHE A 123 6.67 -10.99 14.70
CA PHE A 123 7.90 -11.81 14.77
C PHE A 123 8.92 -11.33 13.74
N ASP A 124 10.20 -11.60 13.99
CA ASP A 124 11.28 -11.30 13.08
C ASP A 124 11.37 -12.38 12.00
N ILE A 125 11.23 -11.95 10.73
CA ILE A 125 11.24 -12.87 9.60
C ILE A 125 12.63 -13.42 9.28
N TYR A 126 13.71 -12.76 9.69
CA TYR A 126 15.08 -13.19 9.37
C TYR A 126 15.41 -14.61 9.86
N GLU A 127 14.87 -14.97 11.01
CA GLU A 127 15.07 -16.30 11.56
C GLU A 127 14.24 -17.38 10.87
N PHE A 128 13.24 -16.97 10.11
CA PHE A 128 12.20 -17.83 9.53
C PHE A 128 12.07 -17.70 8.01
N ARG A 129 13.18 -17.39 7.29
CA ARG A 129 13.18 -17.27 5.84
C ARG A 129 12.94 -18.63 5.15
N GLY A 130 12.34 -18.56 3.94
CA GLY A 130 11.99 -19.73 3.14
C GLY A 130 10.94 -20.60 3.85
N ARG A 131 11.09 -21.93 3.75
CA ARG A 131 10.12 -22.90 4.31
C ARG A 131 9.91 -22.82 5.82
N LYS A 132 10.88 -22.28 6.56
CA LYS A 132 10.71 -22.08 8.01
C LYS A 132 9.59 -21.10 8.34
N LEU A 133 9.21 -20.23 7.40
CA LEU A 133 8.14 -19.26 7.57
C LEU A 133 6.79 -19.96 7.81
N GLU A 134 6.55 -21.10 7.18
CA GLU A 134 5.27 -21.81 7.26
C GLU A 134 4.88 -22.13 8.71
N ALA A 135 5.69 -22.91 9.41
CA ALA A 135 5.40 -23.30 10.78
C ALA A 135 5.30 -22.09 11.72
N LYS A 136 6.16 -21.09 11.50
CA LYS A 136 6.16 -19.87 12.34
C LYS A 136 4.89 -19.05 12.13
N LEU A 137 4.51 -18.78 10.90
CA LEU A 137 3.31 -18.01 10.58
C LEU A 137 2.05 -18.76 11.02
N GLU A 138 1.99 -20.07 10.77
CA GLU A 138 0.86 -20.90 11.18
C GLU A 138 0.67 -20.89 12.70
N SER A 139 1.74 -20.87 13.49
CA SER A 139 1.66 -20.79 14.95
C SER A 139 0.95 -19.54 15.48
N TYR A 140 0.92 -18.46 14.69
CA TYR A 140 0.14 -17.26 14.99
C TYR A 140 -1.30 -17.38 14.48
N LEU A 141 -1.48 -17.76 13.22
CA LEU A 141 -2.78 -17.77 12.56
C LEU A 141 -3.73 -18.82 13.17
N ALA A 142 -3.18 -19.95 13.61
CA ALA A 142 -3.94 -21.03 14.25
C ALA A 142 -4.58 -20.62 15.60
N LYS A 143 -4.15 -19.51 16.21
CA LYS A 143 -4.80 -18.96 17.42
C LYS A 143 -6.21 -18.45 17.11
N GLY A 144 -6.54 -18.15 15.85
CA GLY A 144 -7.85 -17.71 15.40
C GLY A 144 -8.17 -16.23 15.65
N ASN A 145 -7.29 -15.46 16.31
CA ASN A 145 -7.50 -14.05 16.64
C ASN A 145 -6.88 -13.05 15.66
N ILE A 146 -6.03 -13.51 14.73
CA ILE A 146 -5.37 -12.63 13.76
C ILE A 146 -6.36 -12.22 12.67
N THR A 147 -6.62 -10.92 12.57
CA THR A 147 -7.47 -10.36 11.52
C THR A 147 -6.70 -10.11 10.23
N ALA A 148 -5.48 -9.60 10.35
CA ALA A 148 -4.64 -9.30 9.19
C ALA A 148 -3.16 -9.41 9.51
N LEU A 149 -2.37 -9.67 8.46
CA LEU A 149 -0.91 -9.66 8.43
C LEU A 149 -0.44 -8.44 7.63
N LEU A 150 0.51 -7.66 8.16
CA LEU A 150 1.08 -6.51 7.46
C LEU A 150 2.59 -6.65 7.30
N TYR A 151 3.08 -6.40 6.08
CA TYR A 151 4.50 -6.26 5.75
C TYR A 151 4.68 -5.32 4.55
N SER A 152 5.91 -4.82 4.35
CA SER A 152 6.30 -4.10 3.12
C SER A 152 7.21 -4.95 2.24
N ASN A 153 7.02 -4.83 0.90
CA ASN A 153 7.76 -5.60 -0.10
C ASN A 153 8.00 -4.76 -1.38
N PRO A 154 9.19 -4.21 -1.62
CA PRO A 154 10.42 -4.26 -0.81
C PRO A 154 10.27 -3.71 0.60
N ASN A 155 11.04 -4.28 1.53
CA ASN A 155 10.92 -3.97 2.95
C ASN A 155 11.58 -2.64 3.32
N ASN A 156 10.91 -1.88 4.18
CA ASN A 156 11.45 -0.74 4.90
C ASN A 156 11.48 -1.08 6.40
N PRO A 157 12.65 -1.08 7.10
CA PRO A 157 13.93 -0.48 6.70
C PRO A 157 14.97 -1.44 6.10
N ALA A 158 14.70 -2.72 6.03
CA ALA A 158 15.73 -3.73 5.80
C ALA A 158 16.13 -3.93 4.32
N TRP A 159 15.36 -3.35 3.39
CA TRP A 159 15.53 -3.51 1.94
C TRP A 159 15.61 -4.99 1.50
N THR A 160 14.87 -5.84 2.15
CA THR A 160 14.72 -7.24 1.77
C THR A 160 13.40 -7.45 1.05
N ASN A 161 13.37 -8.46 0.19
CA ASN A 161 12.15 -8.86 -0.48
C ASN A 161 11.76 -10.26 -0.05
N LEU A 162 10.47 -10.53 -0.02
CA LEU A 162 9.95 -11.88 0.09
C LEU A 162 10.21 -12.63 -1.22
N THR A 163 10.48 -13.92 -1.11
CA THR A 163 10.58 -14.82 -2.26
C THR A 163 9.20 -15.27 -2.70
N GLU A 164 9.10 -15.81 -3.94
CA GLU A 164 7.82 -16.37 -4.41
C GLU A 164 7.34 -17.52 -3.50
N GLU A 165 8.27 -18.37 -3.01
CA GLU A 165 7.96 -19.44 -2.03
C GLU A 165 7.38 -18.88 -0.72
N GLU A 166 7.94 -17.78 -0.21
CA GLU A 166 7.44 -17.12 1.00
C GLU A 166 6.06 -16.49 0.78
N LEU A 167 5.84 -15.85 -0.38
CA LEU A 167 4.54 -15.30 -0.75
C LEU A 167 3.48 -16.40 -0.92
N GLU A 168 3.83 -17.53 -1.53
CA GLU A 168 2.95 -18.69 -1.66
C GLU A 168 2.55 -19.25 -0.27
N ILE A 169 3.51 -19.40 0.64
CA ILE A 169 3.26 -19.82 2.01
C ILE A 169 2.29 -18.85 2.71
N ILE A 170 2.56 -17.54 2.61
CA ILE A 170 1.70 -16.51 3.21
C ILE A 170 0.29 -16.58 2.62
N GLY A 171 0.17 -16.63 1.29
CA GLY A 171 -1.13 -16.65 0.60
C GLY A 171 -1.98 -17.85 0.97
N ARG A 172 -1.38 -19.05 0.96
CA ARG A 172 -2.05 -20.28 1.34
C ARG A 172 -2.54 -20.26 2.79
N LEU A 173 -1.70 -19.80 3.72
CA LEU A 173 -2.07 -19.69 5.14
C LEU A 173 -3.10 -18.59 5.37
N ALA A 174 -2.98 -17.45 4.68
CA ALA A 174 -3.96 -16.37 4.74
C ALA A 174 -5.36 -16.84 4.31
N THR A 175 -5.42 -17.62 3.23
CA THR A 175 -6.68 -18.25 2.78
C THR A 175 -7.21 -19.24 3.80
N LYS A 176 -6.36 -20.17 4.28
CA LYS A 176 -6.73 -21.20 5.24
C LYS A 176 -7.33 -20.64 6.54
N TYR A 177 -6.77 -19.54 7.04
CA TYR A 177 -7.14 -18.97 8.33
C TYR A 177 -7.99 -17.69 8.24
N ASP A 178 -8.49 -17.36 7.05
CA ASP A 178 -9.26 -16.12 6.81
C ASP A 178 -8.52 -14.87 7.38
N CYS A 179 -7.25 -14.76 7.10
CA CYS A 179 -6.42 -13.60 7.41
C CYS A 179 -6.30 -12.71 6.17
N ILE A 180 -6.49 -11.40 6.31
CA ILE A 180 -6.27 -10.46 5.20
C ILE A 180 -4.82 -10.01 5.22
N VAL A 181 -4.16 -10.03 4.06
CA VAL A 181 -2.78 -9.59 3.91
C VAL A 181 -2.76 -8.14 3.45
N LEU A 182 -2.16 -7.26 4.26
CA LEU A 182 -1.83 -5.90 3.88
C LEU A 182 -0.41 -5.87 3.33
N GLU A 183 -0.27 -5.79 2.02
CA GLU A 183 1.01 -5.69 1.35
C GLU A 183 1.33 -4.23 1.05
N ASP A 184 2.32 -3.67 1.74
CA ASP A 184 2.80 -2.31 1.49
C ASP A 184 3.83 -2.30 0.37
N LEU A 185 3.41 -1.85 -0.81
CA LEU A 185 4.20 -1.71 -2.03
C LEU A 185 4.70 -0.28 -2.23
N ALA A 186 4.89 0.51 -1.16
CA ALA A 186 5.38 1.89 -1.27
C ALA A 186 6.74 2.00 -1.99
N TYR A 187 7.53 0.94 -1.97
CA TYR A 187 8.83 0.83 -2.64
C TYR A 187 8.78 -0.06 -3.89
N PHE A 188 7.59 -0.24 -4.48
CA PHE A 188 7.45 -0.95 -5.75
C PHE A 188 8.43 -0.41 -6.80
N GLY A 189 8.96 -1.30 -7.65
CA GLY A 189 10.01 -0.94 -8.62
C GLY A 189 11.43 -0.85 -8.05
N MET A 190 11.62 -0.97 -6.74
CA MET A 190 12.94 -0.98 -6.09
C MET A 190 13.41 -2.39 -5.71
N ASP A 191 12.82 -3.43 -6.27
CA ASP A 191 13.40 -4.77 -6.28
C ASP A 191 14.34 -4.91 -7.49
N PHE A 192 15.60 -4.53 -7.29
CA PHE A 192 16.61 -4.51 -8.35
C PHE A 192 17.08 -5.90 -8.82
N ARG A 193 16.53 -6.97 -8.29
CA ARG A 193 16.77 -8.34 -8.76
C ARG A 193 15.97 -8.66 -10.03
N ARG A 194 14.93 -7.87 -10.33
CA ARG A 194 14.03 -8.06 -11.47
C ARG A 194 13.97 -6.78 -12.30
N ASP A 195 13.97 -6.95 -13.61
CA ASP A 195 13.69 -5.85 -14.52
C ASP A 195 12.20 -5.83 -14.89
N VAL A 196 11.44 -5.02 -14.20
CA VAL A 196 10.00 -4.82 -14.42
C VAL A 196 9.73 -3.56 -15.24
N SER A 197 10.66 -3.14 -16.09
CA SER A 197 10.57 -1.88 -16.84
C SER A 197 9.54 -1.89 -17.98
N GLU A 198 9.22 -3.09 -18.51
CA GLU A 198 8.31 -3.22 -19.64
C GLU A 198 6.87 -3.49 -19.17
N PRO A 199 5.93 -2.55 -19.40
CA PRO A 199 4.54 -2.77 -19.00
C PRO A 199 3.91 -3.94 -19.78
N PHE A 200 3.05 -4.71 -19.12
CA PHE A 200 2.33 -5.87 -19.66
C PHE A 200 3.22 -7.02 -20.15
N LYS A 201 4.48 -7.04 -19.75
CA LYS A 201 5.42 -8.10 -20.11
C LYS A 201 6.16 -8.63 -18.87
N ALA A 202 6.36 -9.94 -18.84
CA ALA A 202 7.20 -10.56 -17.80
C ALA A 202 8.68 -10.10 -17.96
N PRO A 203 9.43 -10.05 -16.83
CA PRO A 203 9.01 -10.42 -15.49
C PRO A 203 8.14 -9.34 -14.83
N PHE A 204 7.15 -9.77 -14.05
CA PHE A 204 6.32 -8.88 -13.25
C PHE A 204 6.85 -8.72 -11.82
N GLY A 205 6.45 -7.65 -11.14
CA GLY A 205 6.75 -7.43 -9.71
C GLY A 205 6.16 -8.55 -8.84
N SER A 206 6.85 -8.92 -7.76
CA SER A 206 6.31 -9.89 -6.80
C SER A 206 5.17 -9.28 -6.00
N THR A 207 4.11 -10.05 -5.78
CA THR A 207 2.97 -9.65 -4.96
C THR A 207 2.23 -10.85 -4.41
N ILE A 208 1.63 -10.67 -3.23
CA ILE A 208 0.76 -11.65 -2.59
C ILE A 208 -0.49 -11.97 -3.41
N ALA A 209 -0.94 -11.03 -4.25
CA ALA A 209 -2.16 -11.17 -5.02
C ALA A 209 -2.19 -12.34 -6.01
N ARG A 210 -1.03 -12.95 -6.30
CA ARG A 210 -0.95 -14.18 -7.10
C ARG A 210 -1.27 -15.45 -6.33
N TYR A 211 -1.29 -15.39 -4.99
CA TYR A 211 -1.35 -16.58 -4.13
C TYR A 211 -2.59 -16.62 -3.23
N THR A 212 -3.36 -15.55 -3.19
CA THR A 212 -4.60 -15.47 -2.41
C THR A 212 -5.47 -14.31 -2.88
N ASP A 213 -6.77 -14.44 -2.71
CA ASP A 213 -7.72 -13.33 -2.88
C ASP A 213 -7.90 -12.52 -1.58
N ASN A 214 -7.30 -12.95 -0.47
CA ASN A 214 -7.35 -12.26 0.81
C ASN A 214 -6.28 -11.18 0.91
N TYR A 215 -6.27 -10.20 0.00
CA TYR A 215 -5.25 -9.15 0.00
C TYR A 215 -5.80 -7.73 -0.12
N ILE A 216 -5.01 -6.80 0.38
CA ILE A 216 -5.11 -5.37 0.14
C ILE A 216 -3.69 -4.87 -0.12
N MET A 217 -3.45 -4.28 -1.29
CA MET A 217 -2.17 -3.66 -1.64
C MET A 217 -2.21 -2.16 -1.37
N MET A 218 -1.09 -1.58 -0.94
CA MET A 218 -0.91 -0.15 -0.79
C MET A 218 0.17 0.33 -1.76
N LEU A 219 -0.23 1.08 -2.80
CA LEU A 219 0.65 1.65 -3.81
C LEU A 219 0.80 3.16 -3.57
N SER A 220 2.03 3.65 -3.48
CA SER A 220 2.28 5.07 -3.16
C SER A 220 3.00 5.78 -4.30
N GLY A 221 2.49 6.94 -4.71
CA GLY A 221 3.23 7.85 -5.59
C GLY A 221 4.47 8.48 -4.94
N SER A 222 4.61 8.36 -3.61
CA SER A 222 5.66 9.05 -2.84
C SER A 222 7.08 8.64 -3.24
N LYS A 223 7.31 7.37 -3.60
CA LYS A 223 8.65 6.83 -3.85
C LYS A 223 8.90 6.56 -5.33
N ILE A 224 7.99 5.85 -5.98
CA ILE A 224 8.14 5.46 -7.39
C ILE A 224 8.11 6.65 -8.35
N PHE A 225 7.38 7.72 -8.00
CA PHE A 225 7.26 8.93 -8.81
C PHE A 225 7.80 10.19 -8.12
N SER A 226 8.52 10.05 -7.01
CA SER A 226 9.00 11.19 -6.20
C SER A 226 7.91 12.21 -5.83
N TYR A 227 6.65 11.74 -5.65
CA TYR A 227 5.46 12.58 -5.48
C TYR A 227 5.01 12.69 -4.02
N ALA A 228 5.97 12.61 -3.08
CA ALA A 228 5.70 12.50 -1.65
C ALA A 228 4.97 13.71 -1.06
N GLY A 229 5.21 14.92 -1.59
CA GLY A 229 4.60 16.17 -1.12
C GLY A 229 3.10 16.22 -1.34
N GLN A 230 2.58 15.55 -2.36
CA GLN A 230 1.17 15.60 -2.75
C GLN A 230 0.27 14.67 -1.93
N ARG A 231 0.86 13.86 -1.06
CA ARG A 231 0.13 12.98 -0.13
C ARG A 231 -0.92 12.12 -0.82
N ILE A 232 -0.55 11.44 -1.90
CA ILE A 232 -1.45 10.57 -2.68
C ILE A 232 -0.92 9.14 -2.76
N ALA A 233 -1.79 8.18 -2.49
CA ALA A 233 -1.54 6.75 -2.64
C ALA A 233 -2.84 6.04 -3.02
N LEU A 234 -2.75 4.78 -3.39
CA LEU A 234 -3.87 3.90 -3.70
C LEU A 234 -3.90 2.74 -2.72
N MET A 235 -5.09 2.45 -2.20
CA MET A 235 -5.45 1.15 -1.64
C MET A 235 -6.08 0.33 -2.76
N ALA A 236 -5.55 -0.84 -3.04
CA ALA A 236 -6.11 -1.78 -3.99
C ALA A 236 -6.66 -2.99 -3.22
N ILE A 237 -7.97 -2.99 -3.00
CA ILE A 237 -8.68 -4.04 -2.27
C ILE A 237 -9.13 -5.10 -3.29
N SER A 238 -8.75 -6.36 -3.11
CA SER A 238 -9.18 -7.44 -3.99
C SER A 238 -10.71 -7.50 -4.12
N ASP A 239 -11.21 -7.91 -5.29
CA ASP A 239 -12.65 -7.97 -5.56
C ASP A 239 -13.36 -8.87 -4.52
N ALA A 240 -12.72 -9.97 -4.14
CA ALA A 240 -13.24 -10.90 -3.15
C ALA A 240 -13.36 -10.26 -1.75
N VAL A 241 -12.33 -9.51 -1.30
CA VAL A 241 -12.38 -8.80 -0.01
C VAL A 241 -13.35 -7.63 -0.08
N TYR A 242 -13.36 -6.87 -1.18
CA TYR A 242 -14.26 -5.72 -1.34
C TYR A 242 -15.74 -6.12 -1.19
N ALA A 243 -16.14 -7.21 -1.84
CA ALA A 243 -17.52 -7.69 -1.87
C ALA A 243 -17.92 -8.49 -0.61
N ARG A 244 -16.95 -8.92 0.20
CA ARG A 244 -17.19 -9.80 1.36
C ARG A 244 -18.02 -9.08 2.41
N LYS A 245 -19.07 -9.74 2.89
CA LYS A 245 -20.01 -9.20 3.86
C LYS A 245 -19.68 -9.68 5.27
N TYR A 246 -19.79 -8.77 6.23
CA TYR A 246 -19.58 -9.03 7.65
C TYR A 246 -20.75 -8.46 8.46
N LYS A 247 -21.25 -9.27 9.38
CA LYS A 247 -22.37 -8.90 10.27
C LYS A 247 -21.97 -7.72 11.17
N GLU A 248 -20.77 -7.73 11.68
CA GLU A 248 -20.24 -6.69 12.55
C GLU A 248 -20.16 -5.32 11.84
N LEU A 249 -19.80 -5.32 10.55
CA LEU A 249 -19.77 -4.11 9.74
C LEU A 249 -21.18 -3.59 9.45
N GLU A 250 -22.13 -4.49 9.22
CA GLU A 250 -23.55 -4.12 9.07
C GLU A 250 -24.12 -3.52 10.36
N GLU A 251 -23.81 -4.11 11.51
CA GLU A 251 -24.25 -3.60 12.81
C GLU A 251 -23.68 -2.20 13.09
N PHE A 252 -22.39 -1.99 12.82
CA PHE A 252 -21.67 -0.75 13.16
C PHE A 252 -21.84 0.35 12.10
N TYR A 253 -21.58 0.04 10.82
CA TYR A 253 -21.55 1.00 9.73
C TYR A 253 -22.84 1.06 8.92
N LYS A 254 -23.79 0.14 9.14
CA LYS A 254 -24.96 -0.09 8.29
C LYS A 254 -24.61 -0.48 6.86
N MET A 255 -23.43 -1.02 6.67
CA MET A 255 -22.85 -1.45 5.38
C MET A 255 -22.19 -2.81 5.59
N PRO A 256 -22.79 -3.92 5.13
CA PRO A 256 -22.22 -5.24 5.35
C PRO A 256 -20.96 -5.50 4.49
N ALA A 257 -20.89 -4.94 3.27
CA ALA A 257 -19.76 -5.15 2.36
C ALA A 257 -18.52 -4.39 2.85
N PHE A 258 -17.38 -5.11 2.90
CA PHE A 258 -16.13 -4.57 3.42
C PHE A 258 -15.68 -3.29 2.70
N GLY A 259 -15.71 -3.28 1.37
CA GLY A 259 -15.29 -2.13 0.59
C GLY A 259 -16.18 -0.90 0.80
N ASP A 260 -17.50 -1.10 0.89
CA ASP A 260 -18.43 0.00 1.13
C ASP A 260 -18.27 0.55 2.56
N ALA A 261 -18.09 -0.32 3.56
CA ALA A 261 -17.80 0.10 4.94
C ALA A 261 -16.47 0.85 5.04
N TYR A 262 -15.46 0.44 4.25
CA TYR A 262 -14.20 1.17 4.18
C TYR A 262 -14.39 2.57 3.60
N VAL A 263 -15.00 2.69 2.43
CA VAL A 263 -15.13 3.96 1.69
C VAL A 263 -16.08 4.92 2.40
N PHE A 264 -17.32 4.48 2.65
CA PHE A 264 -18.39 5.36 3.13
C PHE A 264 -18.52 5.40 4.66
N GLY A 265 -17.90 4.45 5.34
CA GLY A 265 -17.78 4.45 6.79
C GLY A 265 -16.48 5.12 7.25
N VAL A 266 -15.38 4.37 7.20
CA VAL A 266 -14.11 4.78 7.82
C VAL A 266 -13.43 5.92 7.07
N LEU A 267 -13.25 5.80 5.77
CA LEU A 267 -12.50 6.78 4.96
C LEU A 267 -13.26 8.12 4.87
N TYR A 268 -14.58 8.06 4.72
CA TYR A 268 -15.43 9.26 4.78
C TYR A 268 -15.23 10.04 6.08
N CYS A 269 -15.27 9.35 7.21
CA CYS A 269 -15.06 9.99 8.52
C CYS A 269 -13.64 10.52 8.73
N ALA A 270 -12.63 9.88 8.08
CA ALA A 270 -11.24 10.27 8.26
C ALA A 270 -10.81 11.49 7.44
N SER A 271 -11.39 11.71 6.24
CA SER A 271 -10.97 12.81 5.35
C SER A 271 -12.03 13.30 4.38
N SER A 272 -13.17 12.60 4.24
CA SER A 272 -14.19 12.90 3.21
C SER A 272 -13.65 12.87 1.77
N GLY A 273 -12.59 12.15 1.53
CA GLY A 273 -11.88 12.05 0.26
C GLY A 273 -10.43 12.54 0.33
N THR A 274 -9.71 12.44 -0.78
CA THR A 274 -8.32 12.91 -0.87
C THR A 274 -8.19 14.03 -1.91
N SER A 275 -7.05 14.74 -1.94
CA SER A 275 -6.82 15.90 -2.81
C SER A 275 -7.30 15.64 -4.25
N HIS A 276 -8.22 16.50 -4.73
CA HIS A 276 -8.82 16.35 -6.05
C HIS A 276 -7.78 16.49 -7.18
N SER A 277 -6.91 17.51 -7.09
CA SER A 277 -5.87 17.76 -8.08
C SER A 277 -4.79 16.68 -8.08
N ALA A 278 -4.35 16.22 -6.91
CA ALA A 278 -3.33 15.19 -6.79
C ALA A 278 -3.77 13.84 -7.40
N GLN A 279 -5.08 13.57 -7.43
CA GLN A 279 -5.63 12.39 -8.09
C GLN A 279 -5.37 12.42 -9.60
N TYR A 280 -5.51 13.57 -10.26
CA TYR A 280 -5.17 13.74 -11.70
C TYR A 280 -3.68 13.58 -11.93
N GLY A 281 -2.84 14.14 -11.05
CA GLY A 281 -1.38 13.98 -11.13
C GLY A 281 -0.97 12.52 -11.08
N LEU A 282 -1.48 11.76 -10.09
CA LEU A 282 -1.17 10.33 -9.98
C LEU A 282 -1.70 9.54 -11.17
N ALA A 283 -2.93 9.80 -11.61
CA ALA A 283 -3.52 9.13 -12.77
C ALA A 283 -2.68 9.31 -14.05
N ALA A 284 -2.18 10.52 -14.30
CA ALA A 284 -1.33 10.81 -15.44
C ALA A 284 -0.02 10.02 -15.39
N MET A 285 0.64 9.95 -14.22
CA MET A 285 1.88 9.17 -14.06
C MET A 285 1.65 7.67 -14.27
N LEU A 286 0.56 7.12 -13.71
CA LEU A 286 0.22 5.71 -13.87
C LEU A 286 -0.05 5.35 -15.34
N ASN A 287 -0.80 6.20 -16.05
CA ASN A 287 -1.08 5.98 -17.48
C ASN A 287 0.18 6.11 -18.33
N ALA A 288 0.98 7.16 -18.14
CA ALA A 288 2.23 7.34 -18.87
C ALA A 288 3.22 6.17 -18.64
N ALA A 289 3.25 5.60 -17.42
CA ALA A 289 4.01 4.39 -17.15
C ALA A 289 3.48 3.19 -17.93
N CYS A 290 2.16 3.00 -17.98
CA CYS A 290 1.53 1.91 -18.73
C CYS A 290 1.68 2.06 -20.25
N ASP A 291 1.78 3.29 -20.75
CA ASP A 291 2.00 3.59 -22.18
C ASP A 291 3.49 3.46 -22.57
N GLY A 292 4.38 3.24 -21.59
CA GLY A 292 5.84 3.17 -21.80
C GLY A 292 6.50 4.55 -22.01
N GLU A 293 5.74 5.63 -21.83
CA GLU A 293 6.22 7.01 -21.95
C GLU A 293 7.01 7.45 -20.72
N LEU A 294 6.58 6.99 -19.52
CA LEU A 294 7.25 7.25 -18.25
C LEU A 294 8.02 6.01 -17.78
N LYS A 295 9.34 6.04 -17.92
CA LYS A 295 10.24 4.96 -17.48
C LYS A 295 10.62 5.10 -16.01
N PHE A 296 9.64 5.02 -15.11
CA PHE A 296 9.85 5.22 -13.67
C PHE A 296 10.82 4.21 -13.03
N ILE A 297 11.01 3.03 -13.62
CA ILE A 297 11.99 2.05 -13.15
C ILE A 297 13.41 2.58 -13.34
N ASP A 298 13.72 3.26 -14.44
CA ASP A 298 15.03 3.89 -14.65
C ASP A 298 15.28 4.97 -13.60
N HIS A 299 14.24 5.73 -13.23
CA HIS A 299 14.28 6.68 -12.12
C HIS A 299 14.61 5.95 -10.78
N CYS A 300 13.99 4.82 -10.50
CA CYS A 300 14.29 4.00 -9.32
C CYS A 300 15.72 3.42 -9.33
N ARG A 301 16.29 3.11 -10.49
CA ARG A 301 17.68 2.60 -10.63
C ARG A 301 18.75 3.59 -10.17
N GLU A 302 18.46 4.88 -10.13
CA GLU A 302 19.36 5.85 -9.51
C GLU A 302 19.58 5.57 -8.02
N TYR A 303 18.56 5.07 -7.32
CA TYR A 303 18.72 4.62 -5.93
C TYR A 303 19.59 3.36 -5.84
N GLU A 304 19.48 2.43 -6.77
CA GLU A 304 20.38 1.28 -6.88
C GLU A 304 21.85 1.73 -7.07
N ARG A 305 22.08 2.67 -7.98
CA ARG A 305 23.41 3.21 -8.24
C ARG A 305 24.00 3.84 -6.98
N ARG A 306 23.22 4.65 -6.26
CA ARG A 306 23.65 5.27 -4.99
C ARG A 306 23.95 4.24 -3.93
N ALA A 307 23.12 3.21 -3.81
CA ALA A 307 23.33 2.12 -2.85
C ALA A 307 24.64 1.36 -3.11
N LYS A 308 24.98 1.08 -4.37
CA LYS A 308 26.25 0.44 -4.75
C LYS A 308 27.48 1.28 -4.43
N ILE A 309 27.38 2.60 -4.40
CA ILE A 309 28.48 3.50 -3.99
C ILE A 309 28.69 3.43 -2.48
N ILE A 310 27.62 3.33 -1.70
CA ILE A 310 27.68 3.30 -0.24
C ILE A 310 28.15 1.93 0.26
N LYS A 311 27.78 0.87 -0.44
CA LYS A 311 28.16 -0.51 -0.13
C LYS A 311 28.74 -1.16 -1.37
N PRO A 312 30.05 -0.92 -1.63
CA PRO A 312 30.73 -1.50 -2.79
C PRO A 312 30.87 -3.04 -2.70
#